data_1a50066c771ef7c3c5ba3740f23a04a2
#
_entry.id   1a50066c771ef7c3c5ba3740f23a04a2
#
_cell.length_a   1.000
_cell.length_b   1.000
_cell.length_c   1.000
_cell.angle_alpha   90.00
_cell.angle_beta   90.00
_cell.angle_gamma   90.00
#
_symmetry.space_group_name_H-M   'P 1'
#
loop_
_entity.id
_entity.type
_entity.pdbx_description
1 polymer ?
#
loop_
_entity_poly.entity_id
_entity_poly.type
_entity_poly.pdbx_seq_one_letter_code
_entity_poly.pdbx_strand_id
1 'polypeptide(L)'
;MTSKFEYSENGLRNRSLFYGKDNDINIYVEDSGKKHIYEEIFKRLLGNKYRIESIFPLGGKKQVLKEYVRKGESGNNGNPNVFLVDGDFDRYIGYESATKNDYKGETNDESELNNFISGKIFESKSVIYLKSYNIENYFIDEKAIISHIKGILKKTDSEICQILDYSKWKNRIVNESKDLFLIYCFIGKYLNKYGFMYNGKKSKLSIKTVDRSPFSFLDGKTGFKADSNDLEYLIKEVKDALQIENPEINLDTELQLIKKEYELNNGEDYYNLICGKFLLKSLQTYLLTVCNGKLNFQSFEWDLIRNFEINKLKYIKDIIIDL
;
A
#
# COMPACT_ATOMS: atom_id res chain seq x y z
N MET A 1 -5.75 -28.90 -8.94
CA MET A 1 -4.68 -27.96 -9.37
C MET A 1 -5.24 -27.09 -10.49
N THR A 2 -5.73 -25.91 -10.17
CA THR A 2 -6.15 -24.93 -11.19
C THR A 2 -4.91 -24.12 -11.55
N SER A 3 -4.34 -24.34 -12.73
CA SER A 3 -3.31 -23.49 -13.28
C SER A 3 -3.88 -22.07 -13.40
N LYS A 4 -3.45 -21.15 -12.54
CA LYS A 4 -3.67 -19.73 -12.80
C LYS A 4 -2.91 -19.38 -14.06
N PHE A 5 -3.62 -19.10 -15.13
CA PHE A 5 -3.05 -18.45 -16.29
C PHE A 5 -2.64 -17.03 -15.88
N GLU A 6 -1.37 -16.86 -15.55
CA GLU A 6 -0.79 -15.53 -15.39
C GLU A 6 -0.42 -15.01 -16.77
N TYR A 7 -0.97 -13.85 -17.12
CA TYR A 7 -0.57 -13.16 -18.35
C TYR A 7 0.89 -12.69 -18.22
N SER A 8 1.65 -12.85 -19.29
CA SER A 8 2.97 -12.21 -19.38
C SER A 8 2.83 -10.67 -19.26
N GLU A 9 3.90 -9.97 -18.88
CA GLU A 9 3.91 -8.50 -18.82
C GLU A 9 3.43 -7.86 -20.13
N ASN A 10 3.85 -8.39 -21.27
CA ASN A 10 3.37 -7.95 -22.57
C ASN A 10 1.87 -8.23 -22.77
N GLY A 11 1.38 -9.34 -22.25
CA GLY A 11 -0.05 -9.66 -22.28
C GLY A 11 -0.90 -8.68 -21.48
N LEU A 12 -0.43 -8.29 -20.29
CA LEU A 12 -1.11 -7.29 -19.46
C LEU A 12 -1.11 -5.90 -20.14
N ARG A 13 0.01 -5.49 -20.73
CA ARG A 13 0.12 -4.21 -21.46
C ARG A 13 -0.78 -4.15 -22.69
N ASN A 14 -0.85 -5.24 -23.45
CA ASN A 14 -1.62 -5.27 -24.69
C ASN A 14 -3.14 -5.24 -24.41
N ARG A 15 -3.61 -5.66 -23.26
CA ARG A 15 -5.03 -5.57 -22.90
C ARG A 15 -5.59 -4.16 -23.02
N SER A 16 -4.82 -3.13 -22.64
CA SER A 16 -5.25 -1.74 -22.74
C SER A 16 -5.44 -1.26 -24.18
N LEU A 17 -4.77 -1.88 -25.17
CA LEU A 17 -4.97 -1.57 -26.59
C LEU A 17 -6.31 -2.06 -27.11
N PHE A 18 -6.82 -3.18 -26.57
CA PHE A 18 -8.09 -3.76 -27.00
C PHE A 18 -9.29 -3.16 -26.26
N TYR A 19 -9.19 -3.00 -24.94
CA TYR A 19 -10.31 -2.60 -24.11
C TYR A 19 -10.35 -1.11 -23.77
N GLY A 20 -9.25 -0.36 -23.97
CA GLY A 20 -9.21 1.07 -23.68
C GLY A 20 -10.09 1.93 -24.58
N LYS A 21 -10.58 1.38 -25.71
CA LYS A 21 -11.50 2.09 -26.61
C LYS A 21 -12.90 2.22 -26.05
N ASP A 22 -13.29 1.31 -25.15
CA ASP A 22 -14.62 1.23 -24.58
C ASP A 22 -14.73 1.95 -23.23
N ASN A 23 -13.62 2.43 -22.70
CA ASN A 23 -13.55 3.21 -21.47
C ASN A 23 -13.64 4.71 -21.73
N ASP A 24 -14.39 5.46 -20.94
CA ASP A 24 -14.30 6.92 -20.91
C ASP A 24 -13.03 7.39 -20.17
N ILE A 25 -12.51 6.57 -19.26
CA ILE A 25 -11.25 6.78 -18.54
C ILE A 25 -10.49 5.47 -18.46
N ASN A 26 -9.20 5.50 -18.79
CA ASN A 26 -8.32 4.34 -18.64
C ASN A 26 -7.64 4.37 -17.28
N ILE A 27 -7.86 3.34 -16.45
CA ILE A 27 -7.31 3.24 -15.11
C ILE A 27 -6.28 2.12 -15.05
N TYR A 28 -5.06 2.48 -14.69
CA TYR A 28 -3.93 1.57 -14.53
C TYR A 28 -3.60 1.43 -13.05
N VAL A 29 -3.44 0.20 -12.56
CA VAL A 29 -3.21 -0.11 -11.14
C VAL A 29 -2.07 -1.11 -10.96
N GLU A 30 -1.50 -1.18 -9.76
CA GLU A 30 -0.34 -2.03 -9.49
C GLU A 30 -0.70 -3.52 -9.40
N ASP A 31 -1.69 -3.87 -8.61
CA ASP A 31 -1.93 -5.26 -8.18
C ASP A 31 -2.68 -6.07 -9.23
N SER A 32 -1.97 -6.99 -9.91
CA SER A 32 -2.54 -7.83 -10.96
C SER A 32 -3.62 -8.80 -10.47
N GLY A 33 -3.57 -9.20 -9.21
CA GLY A 33 -4.52 -10.15 -8.61
C GLY A 33 -5.83 -9.53 -8.15
N LYS A 34 -5.93 -8.18 -8.11
CA LYS A 34 -7.03 -7.46 -7.46
C LYS A 34 -7.89 -6.61 -8.39
N LYS A 35 -7.89 -6.92 -9.68
CA LYS A 35 -8.68 -6.20 -10.68
C LYS A 35 -10.12 -5.95 -10.24
N HIS A 36 -10.80 -6.98 -9.75
CA HIS A 36 -12.18 -6.94 -9.30
C HIS A 36 -12.42 -5.98 -8.12
N ILE A 37 -11.43 -5.80 -7.26
CA ILE A 37 -11.47 -4.85 -6.13
C ILE A 37 -11.50 -3.43 -6.66
N TYR A 38 -10.59 -3.10 -7.56
CA TYR A 38 -10.53 -1.77 -8.17
C TYR A 38 -11.77 -1.48 -9.02
N GLU A 39 -12.29 -2.46 -9.76
CA GLU A 39 -13.55 -2.32 -10.51
C GLU A 39 -14.72 -1.92 -9.60
N GLU A 40 -14.89 -2.60 -8.46
CA GLU A 40 -15.94 -2.27 -7.49
C GLU A 40 -15.71 -0.89 -6.86
N ILE A 41 -14.48 -0.56 -6.48
CA ILE A 41 -14.13 0.73 -5.88
C ILE A 41 -14.42 1.87 -6.87
N PHE A 42 -13.94 1.79 -8.09
CA PHE A 42 -14.13 2.86 -9.07
C PHE A 42 -15.57 2.98 -9.54
N LYS A 43 -16.31 1.87 -9.64
CA LYS A 43 -17.74 1.88 -9.89
C LYS A 43 -18.50 2.65 -8.78
N ARG A 44 -18.17 2.41 -7.52
CA ARG A 44 -18.78 3.12 -6.40
C ARG A 44 -18.33 4.58 -6.33
N LEU A 45 -17.07 4.87 -6.63
CA LEU A 45 -16.48 6.21 -6.53
C LEU A 45 -16.99 7.14 -7.62
N LEU A 46 -17.04 6.68 -8.86
CA LEU A 46 -17.38 7.48 -10.03
C LEU A 46 -18.85 7.35 -10.43
N GLY A 47 -19.52 6.30 -9.97
CA GLY A 47 -20.91 6.01 -10.30
C GLY A 47 -21.09 5.80 -11.80
N ASN A 48 -22.23 6.25 -12.35
CA ASN A 48 -22.54 6.12 -13.77
C ASN A 48 -22.03 7.30 -14.62
N LYS A 49 -21.19 8.19 -14.03
CA LYS A 49 -20.68 9.36 -14.76
C LYS A 49 -19.69 8.98 -15.87
N TYR A 50 -18.95 7.91 -15.64
CA TYR A 50 -17.94 7.40 -16.56
C TYR A 50 -18.14 5.92 -16.81
N ARG A 51 -18.05 5.51 -18.07
CA ARG A 51 -18.05 4.10 -18.45
C ARG A 51 -16.62 3.56 -18.27
N ILE A 52 -16.49 2.55 -17.42
CA ILE A 52 -15.23 1.83 -17.15
C ILE A 52 -15.49 0.34 -17.37
N GLU A 53 -15.25 -0.12 -18.59
CA GLU A 53 -15.44 -1.53 -18.97
C GLU A 53 -14.30 -2.41 -18.43
N SER A 54 -13.10 -1.83 -18.29
CA SER A 54 -11.94 -2.58 -17.80
C SER A 54 -10.93 -1.68 -17.12
N ILE A 55 -10.38 -2.20 -16.03
CA ILE A 55 -9.20 -1.65 -15.34
C ILE A 55 -7.96 -2.46 -15.75
N PHE A 56 -6.79 -1.81 -15.83
CA PHE A 56 -5.56 -2.38 -16.33
C PHE A 56 -4.54 -2.59 -15.22
N PRO A 57 -4.52 -3.77 -14.55
CA PRO A 57 -3.50 -4.09 -13.57
C PRO A 57 -2.18 -4.43 -14.27
N LEU A 58 -1.06 -3.88 -13.79
CA LEU A 58 0.24 -3.97 -14.46
C LEU A 58 1.29 -4.78 -13.69
N GLY A 59 1.02 -5.20 -12.45
CA GLY A 59 1.89 -6.09 -11.69
C GLY A 59 2.97 -5.40 -10.86
N GLY A 60 2.86 -4.09 -10.63
CA GLY A 60 3.72 -3.34 -9.73
C GLY A 60 3.89 -1.88 -10.10
N LYS A 61 4.30 -1.05 -9.12
CA LYS A 61 4.49 0.40 -9.25
C LYS A 61 5.33 0.78 -10.46
N LYS A 62 6.49 0.14 -10.61
CA LYS A 62 7.39 0.36 -11.74
C LYS A 62 6.69 0.19 -13.09
N GLN A 63 5.86 -0.84 -13.25
CA GLN A 63 5.16 -1.08 -14.50
C GLN A 63 4.08 -0.04 -14.76
N VAL A 64 3.40 0.44 -13.71
CA VAL A 64 2.42 1.54 -13.80
C VAL A 64 3.10 2.82 -14.25
N LEU A 65 4.22 3.18 -13.64
CA LEU A 65 4.97 4.37 -13.99
C LEU A 65 5.59 4.28 -15.42
N LYS A 66 6.12 3.12 -15.82
CA LYS A 66 6.56 2.89 -17.21
C LYS A 66 5.42 3.07 -18.22
N GLU A 67 4.23 2.62 -17.86
CA GLU A 67 3.08 2.78 -18.74
C GLU A 67 2.65 4.25 -18.84
N TYR A 68 2.78 5.02 -17.75
CA TYR A 68 2.59 6.47 -17.79
C TYR A 68 3.56 7.14 -18.78
N VAL A 69 4.86 6.85 -18.68
CA VAL A 69 5.86 7.43 -19.59
C VAL A 69 5.55 7.07 -21.06
N ARG A 70 5.05 5.86 -21.30
CA ARG A 70 4.72 5.39 -22.65
C ARG A 70 3.47 6.02 -23.24
N LYS A 71 2.44 6.24 -22.42
CA LYS A 71 1.11 6.68 -22.88
C LYS A 71 0.83 8.16 -22.64
N GLY A 72 1.46 8.77 -21.64
CA GLY A 72 1.14 10.12 -21.21
C GLY A 72 -0.24 10.22 -20.54
N GLU A 73 -0.71 11.45 -20.38
CA GLU A 73 -1.95 11.78 -19.67
C GLU A 73 -3.22 11.43 -20.45
N SER A 74 -3.12 11.30 -21.77
CA SER A 74 -4.27 11.01 -22.63
C SER A 74 -4.03 9.75 -23.44
N GLY A 75 -5.06 8.91 -23.55
CA GLY A 75 -5.08 7.74 -24.42
C GLY A 75 -5.21 8.11 -25.90
N ASN A 76 -5.05 7.12 -26.77
CA ASN A 76 -5.14 7.28 -28.24
C ASN A 76 -6.47 7.87 -28.74
N ASN A 77 -7.53 7.77 -27.95
CA ASN A 77 -8.86 8.30 -28.27
C ASN A 77 -9.14 9.65 -27.58
N GLY A 78 -8.14 10.31 -26.98
CA GLY A 78 -8.32 11.53 -26.20
C GLY A 78 -8.88 11.31 -24.79
N ASN A 79 -9.20 10.06 -24.42
CA ASN A 79 -9.69 9.76 -23.08
C ASN A 79 -8.55 9.86 -22.06
N PRO A 80 -8.79 10.42 -20.85
CA PRO A 80 -7.76 10.56 -19.84
C PRO A 80 -7.24 9.20 -19.36
N ASN A 81 -5.95 9.15 -19.07
CA ASN A 81 -5.30 8.02 -18.41
C ASN A 81 -5.08 8.36 -16.94
N VAL A 82 -5.38 7.44 -16.06
CA VAL A 82 -5.17 7.53 -14.62
C VAL A 82 -4.26 6.39 -14.17
N PHE A 83 -3.20 6.71 -13.49
CA PHE A 83 -2.19 5.77 -13.00
C PHE A 83 -2.19 5.79 -11.48
N LEU A 84 -2.83 4.80 -10.88
CA LEU A 84 -2.95 4.68 -9.43
C LEU A 84 -1.85 3.78 -8.91
N VAL A 85 -1.07 4.31 -7.97
CA VAL A 85 0.03 3.60 -7.30
C VAL A 85 -0.18 3.59 -5.79
N ASP A 86 0.29 2.53 -5.15
CA ASP A 86 0.27 2.42 -3.70
C ASP A 86 1.14 3.52 -3.07
N GLY A 87 0.77 3.96 -1.88
CA GLY A 87 1.50 5.01 -1.17
C GLY A 87 2.82 4.51 -0.60
N ASP A 88 2.84 3.25 -0.16
CA ASP A 88 3.98 2.63 0.52
C ASP A 88 4.61 3.60 1.55
N PHE A 89 5.94 3.73 1.53
CA PHE A 89 6.68 4.75 2.28
C PHE A 89 7.15 5.92 1.40
N ASP A 90 6.75 5.98 0.14
CA ASP A 90 7.28 6.91 -0.87
C ASP A 90 7.16 8.37 -0.45
N ARG A 91 6.06 8.71 0.21
CA ARG A 91 5.81 10.06 0.71
C ARG A 91 6.87 10.51 1.73
N TYR A 92 7.35 9.59 2.56
CA TYR A 92 8.33 9.87 3.62
C TYR A 92 9.75 9.77 3.14
N ILE A 93 10.00 8.94 2.13
CA ILE A 93 11.30 8.79 1.49
C ILE A 93 11.55 9.90 0.46
N GLY A 94 10.46 10.48 -0.05
CA GLY A 94 10.41 11.31 -1.25
C GLY A 94 10.22 10.46 -2.50
N TYR A 95 9.19 10.76 -3.28
CA TYR A 95 8.77 9.97 -4.45
C TYR A 95 9.91 9.72 -5.45
N GLU A 96 10.75 10.72 -5.68
CA GLU A 96 11.92 10.58 -6.57
C GLU A 96 12.92 9.57 -6.04
N SER A 97 13.25 9.64 -4.74
CA SER A 97 14.17 8.72 -4.10
C SER A 97 13.62 7.31 -4.05
N ALA A 98 12.33 7.14 -3.76
CA ALA A 98 11.66 5.86 -3.78
C ALA A 98 11.68 5.24 -5.18
N THR A 99 11.39 6.01 -6.21
CA THR A 99 11.42 5.56 -7.61
C THR A 99 12.84 5.17 -8.02
N LYS A 100 13.87 5.95 -7.66
CA LYS A 100 15.27 5.59 -7.89
C LYS A 100 15.63 4.27 -7.21
N ASN A 101 15.13 4.03 -6.00
CA ASN A 101 15.36 2.81 -5.26
C ASN A 101 14.75 1.59 -5.94
N ASP A 102 13.53 1.70 -6.44
CA ASP A 102 12.83 0.63 -7.14
C ASP A 102 13.50 0.24 -8.48
N TYR A 103 14.21 1.18 -9.10
CA TYR A 103 14.92 0.95 -10.37
C TYR A 103 16.36 0.45 -10.22
N LYS A 104 17.01 0.77 -9.11
CA LYS A 104 18.42 0.43 -8.87
C LYS A 104 18.60 -1.07 -8.60
N GLY A 105 18.76 -1.85 -9.58
CA GLY A 105 19.04 -3.30 -9.47
C GLY A 105 18.44 -4.14 -10.58
N GLU A 106 17.64 -3.51 -11.44
CA GLU A 106 17.02 -4.22 -12.56
C GLU A 106 17.47 -3.74 -13.93
N THR A 107 18.04 -2.53 -14.05
CA THR A 107 18.59 -2.04 -15.33
C THR A 107 19.94 -1.37 -15.12
N ASN A 108 20.93 -1.76 -15.94
CA ASN A 108 22.18 -1.01 -16.11
C ASN A 108 21.98 0.23 -17.02
N ASP A 109 20.74 0.57 -17.35
CA ASP A 109 20.42 1.65 -18.26
C ASP A 109 20.04 2.91 -17.47
N GLU A 110 21.09 3.71 -17.15
CA GLU A 110 20.91 5.03 -16.53
C GLU A 110 20.06 5.97 -17.37
N SER A 111 19.97 5.74 -18.70
CA SER A 111 19.19 6.60 -19.59
C SER A 111 17.68 6.39 -19.38
N GLU A 112 17.24 5.16 -19.18
CA GLU A 112 15.84 4.86 -18.79
C GLU A 112 15.49 5.50 -17.46
N LEU A 113 16.37 5.40 -16.47
CA LEU A 113 16.16 5.99 -15.14
C LEU A 113 16.08 7.52 -15.19
N ASN A 114 16.99 8.15 -15.94
CA ASN A 114 17.02 9.60 -16.09
C ASN A 114 15.81 10.12 -16.86
N ASN A 115 15.36 9.43 -17.90
CA ASN A 115 14.12 9.75 -18.62
C ASN A 115 12.88 9.63 -17.71
N PHE A 116 12.92 8.68 -16.80
CA PHE A 116 11.87 8.45 -15.81
C PHE A 116 11.79 9.59 -14.80
N ILE A 117 12.96 10.02 -14.28
CA ILE A 117 13.05 11.06 -13.24
C ILE A 117 12.85 12.45 -13.83
N SER A 118 13.35 12.70 -15.05
CA SER A 118 13.19 13.97 -15.77
C SER A 118 11.77 14.17 -16.31
N GLY A 119 10.97 13.12 -16.39
CA GLY A 119 9.66 13.12 -17.07
C GLY A 119 8.50 13.75 -16.33
N LYS A 120 8.73 14.55 -15.27
CA LYS A 120 7.65 15.22 -14.51
C LYS A 120 6.56 14.30 -13.97
N ILE A 121 6.86 13.01 -13.77
CA ILE A 121 5.90 12.01 -13.27
C ILE A 121 5.23 12.49 -11.98
N PHE A 122 6.03 13.08 -11.08
CA PHE A 122 5.56 13.52 -9.77
C PHE A 122 4.76 14.84 -9.80
N GLU A 123 4.81 15.56 -10.92
CA GLU A 123 4.03 16.77 -11.15
C GLU A 123 2.72 16.48 -11.89
N SER A 124 2.59 15.27 -12.47
CA SER A 124 1.41 14.90 -13.25
C SER A 124 0.20 14.64 -12.35
N LYS A 125 -0.93 15.26 -12.72
CA LYS A 125 -2.22 14.95 -12.08
C LYS A 125 -2.73 13.55 -12.41
N SER A 126 -2.26 12.95 -13.50
CA SER A 126 -2.66 11.61 -13.93
C SER A 126 -2.03 10.49 -13.12
N VAL A 127 -0.91 10.74 -12.42
CA VAL A 127 -0.27 9.79 -11.51
C VAL A 127 -0.73 10.07 -10.08
N ILE A 128 -1.56 9.20 -9.54
CA ILE A 128 -2.18 9.36 -8.23
C ILE A 128 -1.53 8.37 -7.25
N TYR A 129 -0.84 8.90 -6.26
CA TYR A 129 -0.35 8.11 -5.13
C TYR A 129 -1.44 8.00 -4.07
N LEU A 130 -1.67 6.77 -3.58
CA LEU A 130 -2.55 6.57 -2.44
C LEU A 130 -2.00 7.30 -1.21
N LYS A 131 -2.88 7.94 -0.43
CA LYS A 131 -2.50 8.62 0.81
C LYS A 131 -2.17 7.67 1.95
N SER A 132 -2.65 6.43 1.88
CA SER A 132 -2.32 5.34 2.79
C SER A 132 -1.36 4.36 2.11
N TYR A 133 -0.78 3.42 2.88
CA TYR A 133 0.20 2.48 2.39
C TYR A 133 -0.27 1.77 1.11
N ASN A 134 -1.47 1.21 1.13
CA ASN A 134 -2.10 0.59 -0.04
C ASN A 134 -3.63 0.66 0.03
N ILE A 135 -4.29 0.10 -0.98
CA ILE A 135 -5.74 0.20 -1.12
C ILE A 135 -6.51 -0.49 0.01
N GLU A 136 -5.96 -1.53 0.64
CA GLU A 136 -6.58 -2.25 1.74
C GLU A 136 -6.83 -1.36 2.97
N ASN A 137 -5.97 -0.36 3.21
CA ASN A 137 -6.15 0.57 4.32
C ASN A 137 -7.49 1.29 4.29
N TYR A 138 -8.05 1.54 3.11
CA TYR A 138 -9.29 2.30 2.97
C TYR A 138 -10.52 1.49 3.30
N PHE A 139 -10.53 0.20 2.96
CA PHE A 139 -11.70 -0.62 3.24
C PHE A 139 -11.66 -1.35 4.59
N ILE A 140 -10.55 -1.28 5.32
CA ILE A 140 -10.51 -1.63 6.75
C ILE A 140 -11.18 -0.47 7.52
N ASP A 141 -12.48 -0.51 7.57
CA ASP A 141 -13.36 0.56 8.02
C ASP A 141 -14.36 0.03 9.06
N GLU A 142 -14.56 0.77 10.15
CA GLU A 142 -15.41 0.32 11.25
C GLU A 142 -16.84 0.01 10.81
N LYS A 143 -17.43 0.86 9.96
CA LYS A 143 -18.79 0.64 9.45
C LYS A 143 -18.87 -0.63 8.59
N ALA A 144 -17.85 -0.85 7.75
CA ALA A 144 -17.78 -2.06 6.93
C ALA A 144 -17.64 -3.31 7.78
N ILE A 145 -16.82 -3.25 8.83
CA ILE A 145 -16.61 -4.34 9.80
C ILE A 145 -17.91 -4.64 10.55
N ILE A 146 -18.59 -3.63 11.06
CA ILE A 146 -19.88 -3.78 11.76
C ILE A 146 -20.90 -4.43 10.82
N SER A 147 -20.99 -3.97 9.57
CA SER A 147 -21.90 -4.53 8.56
C SER A 147 -21.65 -6.02 8.31
N HIS A 148 -20.36 -6.42 8.20
CA HIS A 148 -19.98 -7.82 8.03
C HIS A 148 -20.35 -8.69 9.24
N ILE A 149 -19.99 -8.23 10.45
CA ILE A 149 -20.24 -8.97 11.71
C ILE A 149 -21.73 -9.10 11.97
N LYS A 150 -22.52 -8.08 11.65
CA LYS A 150 -23.98 -8.08 11.78
C LYS A 150 -24.62 -9.24 11.04
N GLY A 151 -24.18 -9.51 9.82
CA GLY A 151 -24.64 -10.65 9.02
C GLY A 151 -24.33 -12.00 9.66
N ILE A 152 -23.15 -12.12 10.32
CA ILE A 152 -22.68 -13.36 10.94
C ILE A 152 -23.37 -13.61 12.27
N LEU A 153 -23.38 -12.61 13.15
CA LEU A 153 -23.87 -12.77 14.52
C LEU A 153 -25.37 -12.57 14.68
N LYS A 154 -26.03 -12.04 13.64
CA LYS A 154 -27.45 -11.67 13.66
C LYS A 154 -27.82 -10.74 14.83
N LYS A 155 -26.96 -9.76 15.08
CA LYS A 155 -27.05 -8.76 16.13
C LYS A 155 -27.33 -7.38 15.53
N THR A 156 -27.86 -6.48 16.35
CA THR A 156 -28.00 -5.06 16.01
C THR A 156 -26.65 -4.34 16.05
N ASP A 157 -26.56 -3.18 15.40
CA ASP A 157 -25.33 -2.37 15.41
C ASP A 157 -24.91 -2.01 16.84
N SER A 158 -25.87 -1.67 17.72
CA SER A 158 -25.61 -1.35 19.13
C SER A 158 -25.01 -2.53 19.90
N GLU A 159 -25.53 -3.74 19.68
CA GLU A 159 -24.97 -4.95 20.33
C GLU A 159 -23.56 -5.28 19.80
N ILE A 160 -23.30 -5.00 18.50
CA ILE A 160 -21.99 -5.21 17.91
C ILE A 160 -20.99 -4.20 18.47
N CYS A 161 -21.34 -2.92 18.58
CA CYS A 161 -20.49 -1.90 19.17
C CYS A 161 -20.12 -2.19 20.63
N GLN A 162 -20.91 -2.98 21.37
CA GLN A 162 -20.59 -3.41 22.73
C GLN A 162 -19.51 -4.50 22.78
N ILE A 163 -19.36 -5.30 21.74
CA ILE A 163 -18.39 -6.42 21.67
C ILE A 163 -17.19 -6.11 20.81
N LEU A 164 -17.33 -5.19 19.84
CA LEU A 164 -16.28 -4.74 18.93
C LEU A 164 -15.68 -3.43 19.45
N ASP A 165 -14.48 -3.50 20.00
CA ASP A 165 -13.71 -2.32 20.35
C ASP A 165 -12.68 -2.02 19.26
N TYR A 166 -13.17 -1.48 18.13
CA TYR A 166 -12.35 -1.17 16.95
C TYR A 166 -11.25 -0.16 17.28
N SER A 167 -11.57 0.87 18.03
CA SER A 167 -10.61 1.91 18.42
C SER A 167 -9.48 1.35 19.28
N LYS A 168 -9.79 0.45 20.22
CA LYS A 168 -8.78 -0.20 21.05
C LYS A 168 -7.88 -1.12 20.21
N TRP A 169 -8.45 -1.90 19.30
CA TRP A 169 -7.69 -2.72 18.36
C TRP A 169 -6.74 -1.85 17.54
N LYS A 170 -7.25 -0.76 16.93
CA LYS A 170 -6.49 0.18 16.11
C LYS A 170 -5.34 0.83 16.89
N ASN A 171 -5.64 1.39 18.06
CA ASN A 171 -4.66 2.05 18.92
C ASN A 171 -3.57 1.09 19.38
N ARG A 172 -3.92 -0.15 19.70
CA ARG A 172 -2.96 -1.17 20.07
C ARG A 172 -1.98 -1.45 18.94
N ILE A 173 -2.47 -1.67 17.72
CA ILE A 173 -1.64 -1.90 16.55
C ILE A 173 -0.68 -0.74 16.32
N VAL A 174 -1.17 0.49 16.34
CA VAL A 174 -0.36 1.69 16.16
C VAL A 174 0.73 1.78 17.22
N ASN A 175 0.38 1.60 18.49
CA ASN A 175 1.35 1.71 19.59
C ASN A 175 2.42 0.63 19.54
N GLU A 176 2.07 -0.59 19.16
CA GLU A 176 3.03 -1.70 19.07
C GLU A 176 3.94 -1.63 17.83
N SER A 177 3.54 -0.88 16.79
CA SER A 177 4.22 -0.89 15.49
C SER A 177 4.90 0.42 15.11
N LYS A 178 4.60 1.53 15.79
CA LYS A 178 5.09 2.87 15.38
C LYS A 178 6.60 2.96 15.22
N ASP A 179 7.37 2.40 16.15
CA ASP A 179 8.83 2.48 16.10
C ASP A 179 9.40 1.65 14.96
N LEU A 180 8.76 0.51 14.66
CA LEU A 180 9.08 -0.32 13.52
C LEU A 180 8.86 0.42 12.19
N PHE A 181 7.78 1.19 12.08
CA PHE A 181 7.53 1.98 10.87
C PHE A 181 8.51 3.10 10.68
N LEU A 182 8.91 3.77 11.76
CA LEU A 182 9.94 4.80 11.67
C LEU A 182 11.26 4.23 11.16
N ILE A 183 11.68 3.05 11.67
CA ILE A 183 12.89 2.40 11.19
C ILE A 183 12.75 1.97 9.72
N TYR A 184 11.56 1.58 9.26
CA TYR A 184 11.32 1.25 7.86
C TYR A 184 11.37 2.46 6.94
N CYS A 185 10.78 3.57 7.35
CA CYS A 185 10.90 4.83 6.61
C CYS A 185 12.37 5.22 6.47
N PHE A 186 13.15 5.07 7.55
CA PHE A 186 14.59 5.33 7.52
C PHE A 186 15.33 4.38 6.56
N ILE A 187 15.10 3.07 6.66
CA ILE A 187 15.71 2.08 5.78
C ILE A 187 15.34 2.39 4.32
N GLY A 188 14.08 2.70 4.03
CA GLY A 188 13.63 3.08 2.69
C GLY A 188 14.37 4.30 2.15
N LYS A 189 14.57 5.33 2.97
CA LYS A 189 15.31 6.55 2.60
C LYS A 189 16.78 6.27 2.24
N TYR A 190 17.42 5.34 2.94
CA TYR A 190 18.85 5.05 2.80
C TYR A 190 19.17 3.68 2.17
N LEU A 191 18.15 2.98 1.68
CA LEU A 191 18.21 1.58 1.26
C LEU A 191 19.33 1.24 0.28
N ASN A 192 19.66 2.15 -0.61
CA ASN A 192 20.66 1.91 -1.65
C ASN A 192 22.11 2.00 -1.14
N LYS A 193 22.29 2.41 0.11
CA LYS A 193 23.62 2.63 0.68
C LYS A 193 24.11 1.44 1.52
N TYR A 194 23.18 0.62 2.07
CA TYR A 194 23.53 -0.35 3.09
C TYR A 194 23.16 -1.78 2.69
N GLY A 195 24.11 -2.68 2.84
CA GLY A 195 23.83 -4.12 2.86
C GLY A 195 23.70 -4.57 4.31
N PHE A 196 22.50 -4.94 4.73
CA PHE A 196 22.28 -5.41 6.09
C PHE A 196 22.37 -6.93 6.19
N MET A 197 22.82 -7.42 7.37
CA MET A 197 22.72 -8.82 7.73
C MET A 197 21.42 -9.04 8.48
N TYR A 198 20.55 -9.88 7.98
CA TYR A 198 19.36 -10.29 8.68
C TYR A 198 19.35 -11.82 8.84
N ASN A 199 19.17 -12.30 10.07
CA ASN A 199 19.27 -13.72 10.40
C ASN A 199 20.54 -14.40 9.86
N GLY A 200 21.69 -13.74 9.95
CA GLY A 200 22.98 -14.30 9.51
C GLY A 200 23.18 -14.39 8.00
N LYS A 201 22.23 -13.90 7.20
CA LYS A 201 22.34 -13.84 5.74
C LYS A 201 22.56 -12.40 5.28
N LYS A 202 23.62 -12.19 4.47
CA LYS A 202 23.75 -10.93 3.74
C LYS A 202 22.52 -10.78 2.83
N SER A 203 21.57 -9.98 3.24
CA SER A 203 20.49 -9.55 2.37
C SER A 203 20.67 -8.06 2.13
N LYS A 204 20.60 -7.64 0.86
CA LYS A 204 20.21 -6.26 0.60
C LYS A 204 18.81 -6.14 1.18
N LEU A 205 18.67 -5.41 2.27
CA LEU A 205 17.34 -5.06 2.78
C LEU A 205 16.64 -4.28 1.69
N SER A 206 15.74 -4.93 0.99
CA SER A 206 14.77 -4.22 0.18
C SER A 206 13.57 -3.89 1.06
N ILE A 207 12.87 -2.80 0.80
CA ILE A 207 11.57 -2.52 1.44
C ILE A 207 10.68 -3.77 1.37
N LYS A 208 10.70 -4.51 0.26
CA LYS A 208 9.99 -5.79 0.10
C LYS A 208 10.45 -6.89 1.05
N THR A 209 11.73 -6.93 1.42
CA THR A 209 12.26 -7.89 2.39
C THR A 209 11.90 -7.49 3.80
N VAL A 210 11.90 -6.18 4.06
CA VAL A 210 11.49 -5.57 5.31
C VAL A 210 9.98 -5.68 5.48
N ASP A 211 9.17 -5.46 4.46
CA ASP A 211 7.71 -5.65 4.49
C ASP A 211 7.29 -7.07 4.87
N ARG A 212 8.06 -8.08 4.52
CA ARG A 212 7.69 -9.47 4.79
C ARG A 212 8.18 -9.98 6.14
N SER A 213 9.31 -9.47 6.61
CA SER A 213 10.02 -10.04 7.75
C SER A 213 9.44 -9.64 9.09
N PRO A 214 9.17 -8.38 9.38
CA PRO A 214 8.70 -7.95 10.69
C PRO A 214 7.22 -8.18 10.94
N PHE A 215 6.45 -8.27 9.87
CA PHE A 215 5.05 -8.64 9.99
C PHE A 215 4.85 -10.17 10.08
N SER A 216 5.89 -10.96 9.91
CA SER A 216 5.89 -12.37 10.31
C SER A 216 5.91 -12.56 11.82
N PHE A 217 6.27 -11.52 12.58
CA PHE A 217 6.18 -11.46 14.05
C PHE A 217 4.78 -11.12 14.55
N LEU A 218 3.81 -10.96 13.69
CA LEU A 218 2.42 -10.89 14.08
C LEU A 218 2.02 -12.26 14.61
N ASP A 219 1.96 -12.37 15.92
CA ASP A 219 1.42 -13.57 16.54
C ASP A 219 -0.04 -13.75 16.09
N GLY A 220 -0.27 -14.80 15.32
CA GLY A 220 -1.59 -15.14 14.80
C GLY A 220 -2.65 -15.39 15.87
N LYS A 221 -2.28 -15.41 17.17
CA LYS A 221 -3.20 -15.67 18.30
C LYS A 221 -3.65 -14.41 19.02
N THR A 222 -2.86 -13.36 19.05
CA THR A 222 -3.17 -12.14 19.83
C THR A 222 -3.22 -10.87 18.98
N GLY A 223 -2.99 -10.98 17.67
CA GLY A 223 -2.87 -9.86 16.75
C GLY A 223 -1.74 -8.94 17.20
N PHE A 224 -0.69 -8.80 16.55
CA PHE A 224 0.45 -7.93 16.80
C PHE A 224 1.23 -8.13 18.13
N LYS A 225 2.36 -8.82 18.02
CA LYS A 225 3.54 -8.54 18.82
C LYS A 225 4.70 -8.50 17.86
N ALA A 226 5.22 -7.32 17.53
CA ALA A 226 6.61 -7.24 17.15
C ALA A 226 7.40 -7.77 18.33
N ASP A 227 8.22 -8.79 18.13
CA ASP A 227 9.13 -9.24 19.17
C ASP A 227 10.09 -8.07 19.43
N SER A 228 10.13 -7.57 20.67
CA SER A 228 11.02 -6.46 21.04
C SER A 228 12.48 -6.77 20.71
N ASN A 229 12.86 -8.04 20.79
CA ASN A 229 14.22 -8.49 20.46
C ASN A 229 14.54 -8.31 18.97
N ASP A 230 13.57 -8.54 18.08
CA ASP A 230 13.80 -8.39 16.66
C ASP A 230 13.87 -6.92 16.23
N LEU A 231 13.10 -6.05 16.86
CA LEU A 231 13.21 -4.60 16.65
C LEU A 231 14.54 -4.06 17.14
N GLU A 232 14.98 -4.45 18.34
CA GLU A 232 16.28 -4.08 18.89
C GLU A 232 17.43 -4.57 18.00
N TYR A 233 17.33 -5.82 17.52
CA TYR A 233 18.29 -6.38 16.58
C TYR A 233 18.33 -5.56 15.28
N LEU A 234 17.17 -5.25 14.69
CA LEU A 234 17.09 -4.45 13.47
C LEU A 234 17.69 -3.04 13.66
N ILE A 235 17.40 -2.37 14.78
CA ILE A 235 17.96 -1.07 15.12
C ILE A 235 19.48 -1.16 15.24
N LYS A 236 20.00 -2.20 15.88
CA LYS A 236 21.44 -2.43 16.01
C LYS A 236 22.11 -2.63 14.66
N GLU A 237 21.58 -3.51 13.80
CA GLU A 237 22.10 -3.74 12.44
C GLU A 237 22.15 -2.45 11.62
N VAL A 238 21.12 -1.60 11.73
CA VAL A 238 21.06 -0.31 11.05
C VAL A 238 22.14 0.64 11.60
N LYS A 239 22.32 0.71 12.94
CA LYS A 239 23.35 1.54 13.56
C LYS A 239 24.76 1.09 13.17
N ASP A 240 25.02 -0.21 13.19
CA ASP A 240 26.33 -0.78 12.82
C ASP A 240 26.66 -0.48 11.34
N ALA A 241 25.68 -0.63 10.44
CA ALA A 241 25.86 -0.32 9.02
C ALA A 241 26.11 1.18 8.77
N LEU A 242 25.38 2.06 9.47
CA LEU A 242 25.59 3.51 9.40
C LEU A 242 26.99 3.89 9.87
N GLN A 243 27.44 3.35 10.98
CA GLN A 243 28.75 3.68 11.55
C GLN A 243 29.91 3.31 10.60
N ILE A 244 29.74 2.27 9.78
CA ILE A 244 30.72 1.83 8.80
C ILE A 244 30.72 2.70 7.54
N GLU A 245 29.54 2.96 6.99
CA GLU A 245 29.41 3.56 5.65
C GLU A 245 29.11 5.06 5.67
N ASN A 246 28.46 5.56 6.71
CA ASN A 246 28.09 6.97 6.88
C ASN A 246 28.10 7.36 8.36
N PRO A 247 29.29 7.45 8.95
CA PRO A 247 29.44 7.72 10.39
C PRO A 247 28.89 9.10 10.82
N GLU A 248 28.68 10.00 9.87
CA GLU A 248 28.07 11.32 10.11
C GLU A 248 26.56 11.27 10.34
N ILE A 249 25.90 10.17 9.98
CA ILE A 249 24.46 10.01 10.15
C ILE A 249 24.15 9.41 11.51
N ASN A 250 23.42 10.16 12.31
CA ASN A 250 22.92 9.67 13.61
C ASN A 250 21.50 9.13 13.44
N LEU A 251 21.32 7.81 13.63
CA LEU A 251 20.02 7.15 13.46
C LEU A 251 18.94 7.75 14.36
N ASP A 252 19.27 8.02 15.63
CA ASP A 252 18.27 8.51 16.58
C ASP A 252 17.78 9.91 16.18
N THR A 253 18.68 10.76 15.64
CA THR A 253 18.32 12.07 15.09
C THR A 253 17.45 11.94 13.86
N GLU A 254 17.79 11.06 12.92
CA GLU A 254 16.98 10.84 11.71
C GLU A 254 15.60 10.28 12.03
N LEU A 255 15.48 9.35 12.96
CA LEU A 255 14.18 8.83 13.39
C LEU A 255 13.31 9.92 14.02
N GLN A 256 13.91 10.85 14.78
CA GLN A 256 13.18 12.00 15.33
C GLN A 256 12.72 12.98 14.22
N LEU A 257 13.55 13.20 13.20
CA LEU A 257 13.16 14.03 12.05
C LEU A 257 11.99 13.41 11.28
N ILE A 258 12.05 12.11 10.97
CA ILE A 258 10.96 11.39 10.32
C ILE A 258 9.68 11.46 11.16
N LYS A 259 9.80 11.23 12.47
CA LYS A 259 8.67 11.34 13.39
C LYS A 259 8.06 12.74 13.39
N LYS A 260 8.90 13.78 13.48
CA LYS A 260 8.44 15.17 13.46
C LYS A 260 7.77 15.53 12.14
N GLU A 261 8.35 15.12 11.02
CA GLU A 261 7.75 15.34 9.69
C GLU A 261 6.40 14.66 9.58
N TYR A 262 6.28 13.44 10.08
CA TYR A 262 5.03 12.70 10.13
C TYR A 262 3.96 13.43 10.96
N GLU A 263 4.30 13.84 12.17
CA GLU A 263 3.39 14.52 13.09
C GLU A 263 2.97 15.92 12.59
N LEU A 264 3.86 16.66 11.92
CA LEU A 264 3.57 17.99 11.37
C LEU A 264 2.71 17.95 10.10
N ASN A 265 2.94 16.97 9.25
CA ASN A 265 2.29 16.96 7.93
C ASN A 265 0.87 16.41 7.96
N ASN A 266 0.46 15.68 9.00
CA ASN A 266 -0.75 14.90 8.86
C ASN A 266 -1.71 14.94 10.05
N GLY A 267 -1.26 15.13 11.29
CA GLY A 267 -2.11 14.71 12.38
C GLY A 267 -2.70 13.31 12.14
N GLU A 268 -2.24 12.69 11.04
CA GLU A 268 -2.67 11.40 10.54
C GLU A 268 -1.99 10.31 11.35
N ASP A 269 -2.77 9.38 11.67
CA ASP A 269 -2.56 8.16 12.36
C ASP A 269 -1.44 7.34 11.68
N TYR A 270 -0.42 6.93 12.40
CA TYR A 270 0.59 5.92 11.99
C TYR A 270 -0.05 4.67 11.36
N TYR A 271 -1.34 4.47 11.62
CA TYR A 271 -2.16 3.46 11.00
C TYR A 271 -2.08 3.44 9.47
N ASN A 272 -1.99 4.60 8.83
CA ASN A 272 -1.90 4.72 7.38
C ASN A 272 -0.53 4.29 6.81
N LEU A 273 0.51 4.19 7.65
CA LEU A 273 1.82 3.67 7.29
C LEU A 273 1.91 2.15 7.35
N ILE A 274 0.94 1.49 7.99
CA ILE A 274 0.93 0.05 8.09
C ILE A 274 0.41 -0.53 6.79
N CYS A 275 1.13 -1.52 6.24
CA CYS A 275 0.65 -2.27 5.08
C CYS A 275 -0.74 -2.87 5.36
N GLY A 276 -1.73 -2.47 4.57
CA GLY A 276 -3.13 -2.86 4.77
C GLY A 276 -3.36 -4.38 4.70
N LYS A 277 -2.51 -5.12 3.97
CA LYS A 277 -2.57 -6.59 3.93
C LYS A 277 -2.31 -7.20 5.32
N PHE A 278 -1.44 -6.58 6.10
CA PHE A 278 -1.18 -7.01 7.47
C PHE A 278 -2.27 -6.57 8.44
N LEU A 279 -2.74 -5.33 8.27
CA LEU A 279 -3.91 -4.85 9.02
C LEU A 279 -5.11 -5.78 8.84
N LEU A 280 -5.37 -6.19 7.59
CA LEU A 280 -6.48 -7.09 7.26
C LEU A 280 -6.32 -8.44 7.97
N LYS A 281 -5.11 -9.00 7.97
CA LYS A 281 -4.82 -10.27 8.66
C LYS A 281 -4.96 -10.13 10.18
N SER A 282 -4.44 -9.05 10.77
CA SER A 282 -4.59 -8.77 12.19
C SER A 282 -6.05 -8.59 12.58
N LEU A 283 -6.81 -7.85 11.77
CA LEU A 283 -8.24 -7.66 11.96
C LEU A 283 -8.98 -8.99 11.92
N GLN A 284 -8.68 -9.85 10.95
CA GLN A 284 -9.28 -11.19 10.86
C GLN A 284 -9.05 -11.99 12.14
N THR A 285 -7.83 -11.98 12.68
CA THR A 285 -7.50 -12.66 13.94
C THR A 285 -8.28 -12.09 15.12
N TYR A 286 -8.36 -10.75 15.23
CA TYR A 286 -9.15 -10.09 16.25
C TYR A 286 -10.64 -10.44 16.15
N LEU A 287 -11.20 -10.40 14.95
CA LEU A 287 -12.61 -10.69 14.73
C LEU A 287 -12.97 -12.17 14.97
N LEU A 288 -12.04 -13.09 14.77
CA LEU A 288 -12.25 -14.50 15.18
C LEU A 288 -12.56 -14.61 16.67
N THR A 289 -11.87 -13.80 17.50
CA THR A 289 -12.14 -13.76 18.95
C THR A 289 -13.50 -13.14 19.22
N VAL A 290 -13.81 -11.99 18.59
CA VAL A 290 -15.09 -11.28 18.76
C VAL A 290 -16.28 -12.14 18.31
N CYS A 291 -16.12 -12.89 17.24
CA CYS A 291 -17.17 -13.73 16.65
C CYS A 291 -17.18 -15.18 17.16
N ASN A 292 -16.41 -15.51 18.21
CA ASN A 292 -16.30 -16.87 18.75
C ASN A 292 -15.99 -17.91 17.66
N GLY A 293 -15.05 -17.61 16.77
CA GLY A 293 -14.61 -18.49 15.69
C GLY A 293 -15.54 -18.56 14.46
N LYS A 294 -16.63 -17.81 14.43
CA LYS A 294 -17.64 -17.87 13.35
C LYS A 294 -17.38 -16.95 12.15
N LEU A 295 -16.16 -16.51 11.94
CA LEU A 295 -15.84 -15.60 10.84
C LEU A 295 -15.71 -16.36 9.50
N ASN A 296 -16.40 -15.87 8.48
CA ASN A 296 -16.24 -16.38 7.11
C ASN A 296 -15.22 -15.52 6.35
N PHE A 297 -14.00 -16.03 6.20
CA PHE A 297 -12.93 -15.32 5.52
C PHE A 297 -13.11 -15.19 4.00
N GLN A 298 -13.91 -16.05 3.36
CA GLN A 298 -14.08 -16.02 1.91
C GLN A 298 -14.85 -14.78 1.42
N SER A 299 -15.85 -14.33 2.19
CA SER A 299 -16.62 -13.14 1.87
C SER A 299 -16.10 -11.88 2.56
N PHE A 300 -15.22 -12.01 3.55
CA PHE A 300 -14.84 -10.91 4.43
C PHE A 300 -14.28 -9.71 3.68
N GLU A 301 -13.23 -9.90 2.89
CA GLU A 301 -12.59 -8.81 2.14
C GLU A 301 -13.60 -8.16 1.17
N TRP A 302 -14.43 -8.96 0.52
CA TRP A 302 -15.44 -8.47 -0.41
C TRP A 302 -16.55 -7.68 0.27
N ASP A 303 -16.98 -8.10 1.44
CA ASP A 303 -17.96 -7.36 2.23
C ASP A 303 -17.40 -6.03 2.73
N LEU A 304 -16.13 -5.99 3.13
CA LEU A 304 -15.45 -4.73 3.48
C LEU A 304 -15.43 -3.77 2.29
N ILE A 305 -15.02 -4.24 1.10
CA ILE A 305 -14.95 -3.42 -0.12
C ILE A 305 -16.31 -2.84 -0.50
N ARG A 306 -17.38 -3.58 -0.30
CA ARG A 306 -18.74 -3.12 -0.61
C ARG A 306 -19.30 -2.12 0.38
N ASN A 307 -18.84 -2.16 1.62
CA ASN A 307 -19.48 -1.42 2.72
C ASN A 307 -18.63 -0.27 3.29
N PHE A 308 -17.33 -0.16 2.94
CA PHE A 308 -16.50 0.92 3.47
C PHE A 308 -16.96 2.30 2.99
N GLU A 309 -16.61 3.34 3.75
CA GLU A 309 -16.93 4.72 3.42
C GLU A 309 -16.13 5.21 2.21
N ILE A 310 -16.76 5.15 1.03
CA ILE A 310 -16.12 5.47 -0.26
C ILE A 310 -15.58 6.90 -0.33
N ASN A 311 -16.14 7.81 0.47
CA ASN A 311 -15.69 9.21 0.53
C ASN A 311 -14.23 9.37 1.02
N LYS A 312 -13.64 8.36 1.65
CA LYS A 312 -12.21 8.32 1.96
C LYS A 312 -11.33 8.42 0.71
N LEU A 313 -11.87 8.02 -0.44
CA LEU A 313 -11.23 8.11 -1.76
C LEU A 313 -11.71 9.30 -2.59
N LYS A 314 -12.45 10.25 -1.99
CA LYS A 314 -13.01 11.40 -2.71
C LYS A 314 -11.93 12.20 -3.44
N TYR A 315 -10.74 12.34 -2.86
CA TYR A 315 -9.64 13.06 -3.50
C TYR A 315 -9.23 12.45 -4.85
N ILE A 316 -9.32 11.12 -5.03
CA ILE A 316 -9.07 10.45 -6.32
C ILE A 316 -10.15 10.85 -7.32
N LYS A 317 -11.42 10.86 -6.87
CA LYS A 317 -12.54 11.30 -7.71
C LYS A 317 -12.37 12.75 -8.16
N ASP A 318 -11.99 13.63 -7.23
CA ASP A 318 -11.83 15.05 -7.52
C ASP A 318 -10.70 15.25 -8.57
N ILE A 319 -9.57 14.57 -8.43
CA ILE A 319 -8.49 14.59 -9.43
C ILE A 319 -8.99 14.09 -10.80
N ILE A 320 -9.72 12.96 -10.83
CA ILE A 320 -10.21 12.38 -12.08
C ILE A 320 -11.20 13.33 -12.80
N ILE A 321 -11.98 14.09 -12.04
CA ILE A 321 -12.94 15.04 -12.62
C ILE A 321 -12.23 16.25 -13.23
N ASP A 322 -11.05 16.60 -12.72
CA ASP A 322 -10.23 17.73 -13.15
C ASP A 322 -9.28 17.40 -14.32
N LEU A 323 -9.21 16.13 -14.75
CA LEU A 323 -8.50 15.66 -15.94
C LEU A 323 -9.34 15.85 -17.20
#